data_058c9899f97752afb1ea27d3f1af4faf
#
_entry.id   058c9899f97752afb1ea27d3f1af4faf
#
_cell.length_a   1.000
_cell.length_b   1.000
_cell.length_c   1.000
_cell.angle_alpha   90.00
_cell.angle_beta   90.00
_cell.angle_gamma   90.00
#
_symmetry.space_group_name_H-M   'P 1'
#
loop_
_entity.id
_entity.type
_entity.pdbx_description
1 polymer ?
#
loop_
_entity_poly.entity_id
_entity_poly.type
_entity_poly.pdbx_seq_one_letter_code
_entity_poly.pdbx_strand_id
1 'polypeptide(L)'
;MNKYNVTIGMEIHVELKTQSKMFCSCQNDLALGKEANVNICPICTGQPGTLPVPNAEAIKFVQLAGLALNCELKANSKFDRKNYFYPDIPKGYQISQYDEPLCEKGYLEISNLTLPTGRQESQNSKRIGITRIHLEEDTGKSIHPKGTDYSLVDFNRSGVPLMELVTEPDLESGQETKLFCQKLQQIFRYLDISDADMEKGQMRCEVNISLYKEGEDKLSGTKVEVKNINSFKFVEKAIDYEIKRQTEILEKGEKIIQETRGFDSMKNITFSQRSKESAHDYRYFPEPDIPPLQFSAEYFSELKRRLPEMPEIKKKRLVEEYGVSPENAEVIVSDKHVAEYFENVVSEIKEKLKCREFAAEEGKCLKLAANYIVSELQKHLLKNNQNIQDIKITPENYAELVAIIASGQINSSAAQTVLEEMYQTGGDPSQIIEAKGLLQMDDEDELNKIVEEIIDKNEKSAEDYKNGKSNALQFLVGQVMKESNGKANPQLVLGLLKKKIK
;
A
#
# COMPACT_ATOMS: atom_id res chain seq x y z
N MET A 1 -31.88 13.53 -2.13
CA MET A 1 -30.85 14.38 -1.53
C MET A 1 -30.67 13.92 -0.09
N ASN A 2 -29.45 13.61 0.33
CA ASN A 2 -29.21 13.28 1.74
C ASN A 2 -29.52 14.51 2.61
N LYS A 3 -30.36 14.33 3.61
CA LYS A 3 -30.79 15.40 4.53
C LYS A 3 -29.68 15.79 5.52
N TYR A 4 -28.62 15.00 5.60
CA TYR A 4 -27.51 15.16 6.52
C TYR A 4 -26.18 15.06 5.77
N ASN A 5 -25.24 15.89 6.16
CA ASN A 5 -23.83 15.82 5.76
C ASN A 5 -23.04 15.02 6.78
N VAL A 6 -21.91 14.47 6.36
CA VAL A 6 -21.04 13.61 7.17
C VAL A 6 -19.76 14.37 7.51
N THR A 7 -19.29 14.25 8.74
CA THR A 7 -17.98 14.73 9.19
C THR A 7 -17.24 13.61 9.87
N ILE A 8 -16.01 13.33 9.38
CA ILE A 8 -15.17 12.26 9.90
C ILE A 8 -13.76 12.80 10.18
N GLY A 9 -13.29 12.57 11.39
CA GLY A 9 -11.89 12.69 11.79
C GLY A 9 -11.33 11.31 12.14
N MET A 10 -10.00 11.16 12.04
CA MET A 10 -9.29 9.92 12.31
C MET A 10 -8.25 10.10 13.41
N GLU A 11 -8.13 9.08 14.25
CA GLU A 11 -6.97 8.84 15.11
C GLU A 11 -6.29 7.56 14.62
N ILE A 12 -5.02 7.64 14.27
CA ILE A 12 -4.29 6.54 13.65
C ILE A 12 -3.02 6.29 14.44
N HIS A 13 -2.92 5.09 15.01
CA HIS A 13 -1.76 4.63 15.76
C HIS A 13 -0.92 3.70 14.90
N VAL A 14 0.40 3.89 14.91
CA VAL A 14 1.35 3.10 14.11
C VAL A 14 2.55 2.70 14.96
N GLU A 15 2.76 1.39 15.13
CA GLU A 15 3.97 0.85 15.76
C GLU A 15 5.18 1.09 14.84
N LEU A 16 6.24 1.71 15.38
CA LEU A 16 7.43 2.05 14.62
C LEU A 16 8.46 0.92 14.63
N LYS A 17 9.15 0.75 13.52
CA LYS A 17 10.11 -0.34 13.24
C LYS A 17 11.54 0.00 13.71
N THR A 18 11.69 0.39 14.97
CA THR A 18 13.00 0.63 15.59
C THR A 18 13.63 -0.66 16.10
N GLN A 19 14.94 -0.66 16.36
CA GLN A 19 15.61 -1.84 16.90
C GLN A 19 15.30 -2.06 18.38
N SER A 20 15.10 -0.99 19.15
CA SER A 20 14.77 -1.04 20.57
C SER A 20 13.45 -0.37 20.87
N LYS A 21 12.88 -0.68 22.04
CA LYS A 21 11.68 -0.03 22.56
C LYS A 21 11.87 1.46 22.78
N MET A 22 10.77 2.17 23.07
CA MET A 22 10.73 3.64 23.13
C MET A 22 11.66 4.24 24.21
N PHE A 23 11.70 3.64 25.39
CA PHE A 23 12.39 4.21 26.56
C PHE A 23 13.39 3.26 27.20
N CYS A 24 13.69 2.12 26.60
CA CYS A 24 14.63 1.13 27.12
C CYS A 24 15.35 0.37 25.98
N SER A 25 16.36 -0.43 26.32
CA SER A 25 17.15 -1.22 25.38
C SER A 25 16.55 -2.59 25.04
N CYS A 26 15.36 -2.95 25.54
CA CYS A 26 14.69 -4.17 25.10
C CYS A 26 14.48 -4.13 23.59
N GLN A 27 14.68 -5.27 22.94
CA GLN A 27 14.48 -5.39 21.50
C GLN A 27 13.03 -5.03 21.12
N ASN A 28 12.85 -4.21 20.12
CA ASN A 28 11.53 -3.93 19.54
C ASN A 28 11.18 -5.04 18.55
N ASP A 29 10.65 -6.14 19.06
CA ASP A 29 10.29 -7.31 18.26
C ASP A 29 8.78 -7.39 18.09
N LEU A 30 8.34 -7.09 16.89
CA LEU A 30 6.95 -7.11 16.47
C LEU A 30 6.47 -8.51 16.02
N ALA A 31 7.35 -9.53 16.11
CA ALA A 31 7.00 -10.88 15.71
C ALA A 31 5.95 -11.52 16.62
N LEU A 32 4.92 -12.08 16.01
CA LEU A 32 3.87 -12.83 16.71
C LEU A 32 4.42 -14.19 17.18
N GLY A 33 3.99 -14.64 18.38
CA GLY A 33 4.19 -16.03 18.82
C GLY A 33 5.31 -16.27 19.82
N LYS A 34 5.93 -15.23 20.39
CA LYS A 34 6.86 -15.38 21.52
C LYS A 34 6.12 -15.69 22.82
N GLU A 35 6.80 -16.37 23.73
CA GLU A 35 6.33 -16.57 25.10
C GLU A 35 6.06 -15.21 25.77
N ALA A 36 4.98 -15.14 26.56
CA ALA A 36 4.57 -13.92 27.22
C ALA A 36 5.59 -13.48 28.29
N ASN A 37 5.79 -12.17 28.40
CA ASN A 37 6.64 -11.54 29.43
C ASN A 37 8.12 -11.96 29.40
N VAL A 38 8.68 -12.32 28.24
CA VAL A 38 10.11 -12.65 28.10
C VAL A 38 10.95 -11.48 27.58
N ASN A 39 10.33 -10.53 26.85
CA ASN A 39 11.00 -9.35 26.32
C ASN A 39 10.63 -8.11 27.13
N ILE A 40 10.97 -8.13 28.40
CA ILE A 40 10.67 -7.08 29.39
C ILE A 40 11.89 -6.72 30.22
N CYS A 41 11.91 -5.49 30.77
CA CYS A 41 12.91 -5.03 31.73
C CYS A 41 12.26 -4.14 32.80
N PRO A 42 12.97 -3.76 33.86
CA PRO A 42 12.44 -2.87 34.90
C PRO A 42 11.86 -1.55 34.37
N ILE A 43 12.38 -0.99 33.27
CA ILE A 43 11.91 0.27 32.69
C ILE A 43 10.54 0.06 32.03
N CYS A 44 10.41 -0.87 31.07
CA CYS A 44 9.14 -1.06 30.36
C CYS A 44 8.03 -1.70 31.24
N THR A 45 8.39 -2.27 32.38
CA THR A 45 7.44 -2.73 33.41
C THR A 45 7.20 -1.71 34.54
N GLY A 46 7.80 -0.50 34.44
CA GLY A 46 7.52 0.61 35.34
C GLY A 46 7.97 0.41 36.79
N GLN A 47 9.08 -0.31 37.02
CA GLN A 47 9.56 -0.54 38.38
C GLN A 47 10.13 0.75 39.02
N PRO A 48 9.92 0.98 40.30
CA PRO A 48 10.40 2.16 40.99
C PRO A 48 11.92 2.34 40.86
N GLY A 49 12.36 3.59 40.60
CA GLY A 49 13.78 3.95 40.50
C GLY A 49 14.39 3.77 39.10
N THR A 50 13.58 3.40 38.11
CA THR A 50 14.05 3.33 36.72
C THR A 50 13.83 4.65 35.99
N LEU A 51 14.74 5.00 35.08
CA LEU A 51 14.67 6.23 34.28
C LEU A 51 14.45 5.90 32.79
N PRO A 52 13.46 6.50 32.13
CA PRO A 52 13.21 6.34 30.70
C PRO A 52 14.28 7.09 29.88
N VAL A 53 14.75 6.49 28.78
CA VAL A 53 15.67 7.12 27.83
C VAL A 53 15.03 7.10 26.45
N PRO A 54 14.69 8.27 25.86
CA PRO A 54 13.98 8.33 24.58
C PRO A 54 14.79 7.72 23.44
N ASN A 55 14.11 6.96 22.58
CA ASN A 55 14.66 6.37 21.36
C ASN A 55 14.76 7.46 20.27
N ALA A 56 15.99 7.86 19.94
CA ALA A 56 16.26 8.90 18.92
C ALA A 56 15.81 8.50 17.51
N GLU A 57 15.82 7.18 17.19
CA GLU A 57 15.33 6.69 15.90
C GLU A 57 13.82 6.83 15.79
N ALA A 58 13.06 6.52 16.84
CA ALA A 58 11.63 6.72 16.89
C ALA A 58 11.24 8.19 16.69
N ILE A 59 11.95 9.11 17.37
CA ILE A 59 11.75 10.56 17.18
C ILE A 59 11.96 10.94 15.71
N LYS A 60 13.06 10.48 15.11
CA LYS A 60 13.39 10.73 13.71
C LYS A 60 12.35 10.16 12.76
N PHE A 61 11.81 8.97 13.03
CA PHE A 61 10.77 8.35 12.21
C PHE A 61 9.48 9.17 12.19
N VAL A 62 9.05 9.68 13.34
CA VAL A 62 7.89 10.58 13.42
C VAL A 62 8.13 11.88 12.65
N GLN A 63 9.32 12.46 12.76
CA GLN A 63 9.66 13.68 12.02
C GLN A 63 9.75 13.43 10.50
N LEU A 64 10.22 12.27 10.04
CA LEU A 64 10.19 11.88 8.62
C LEU A 64 8.74 11.71 8.13
N ALA A 65 7.87 11.06 8.92
CA ALA A 65 6.45 11.00 8.63
C ALA A 65 5.83 12.39 8.52
N GLY A 66 6.17 13.30 9.46
CA GLY A 66 5.72 14.69 9.42
C GLY A 66 6.15 15.41 8.14
N LEU A 67 7.40 15.28 7.73
CA LEU A 67 7.89 15.86 6.47
C LEU A 67 7.15 15.31 5.24
N ALA A 68 6.94 13.99 5.19
CA ALA A 68 6.23 13.34 4.08
C ALA A 68 4.76 13.75 4.00
N LEU A 69 4.19 14.14 5.14
CA LEU A 69 2.80 14.59 5.30
C LEU A 69 2.67 16.13 5.38
N ASN A 70 3.70 16.86 4.93
CA ASN A 70 3.72 18.31 4.86
C ASN A 70 3.47 19.03 6.20
N CYS A 71 3.83 18.41 7.32
CA CYS A 71 3.72 19.01 8.64
C CYS A 71 4.80 20.06 8.90
N GLU A 72 4.48 20.99 9.79
CA GLU A 72 5.46 21.85 10.46
C GLU A 72 6.17 21.05 11.54
N LEU A 73 7.50 20.87 11.43
CA LEU A 73 8.32 20.25 12.47
C LEU A 73 8.57 21.26 13.58
N LYS A 74 8.46 20.83 14.84
CA LYS A 74 8.65 21.69 16.01
C LYS A 74 10.11 21.71 16.44
N ALA A 75 10.69 22.90 16.56
CA ALA A 75 12.06 23.08 17.08
C ALA A 75 12.20 22.70 18.57
N ASN A 76 11.13 22.81 19.31
CA ASN A 76 11.03 22.40 20.71
C ASN A 76 9.87 21.41 20.85
N SER A 77 10.08 20.35 21.62
CA SER A 77 9.10 19.33 21.93
C SER A 77 9.38 18.74 23.29
N LYS A 78 8.41 18.11 23.91
CA LYS A 78 8.56 17.45 25.21
C LYS A 78 7.70 16.19 25.30
N PHE A 79 8.01 15.35 26.26
CA PHE A 79 7.14 14.26 26.67
C PHE A 79 6.33 14.65 27.91
N ASP A 80 5.11 14.12 27.98
CA ASP A 80 4.16 14.31 29.07
C ASP A 80 3.70 12.95 29.59
N ARG A 81 3.25 12.92 30.86
CA ARG A 81 2.56 11.78 31.44
C ARG A 81 1.06 11.89 31.20
N LYS A 82 0.51 10.90 30.48
CA LYS A 82 -0.92 10.70 30.28
C LYS A 82 -1.41 9.72 31.33
N ASN A 83 -2.04 10.22 32.39
CA ASN A 83 -2.36 9.40 33.56
C ASN A 83 -3.70 8.67 33.39
N TYR A 84 -3.64 7.36 33.41
CA TYR A 84 -4.81 6.49 33.51
C TYR A 84 -4.41 5.10 34.00
N PHE A 85 -5.32 4.45 34.76
CA PHE A 85 -5.00 3.18 35.42
C PHE A 85 -5.66 2.05 34.64
N TYR A 86 -4.82 1.19 34.08
CA TYR A 86 -5.23 -0.02 33.40
C TYR A 86 -4.22 -1.14 33.65
N PRO A 87 -4.62 -2.43 33.68
CA PRO A 87 -3.70 -3.53 33.98
C PRO A 87 -2.49 -3.63 33.04
N ASP A 88 -2.66 -3.24 31.78
CA ASP A 88 -1.62 -3.27 30.73
C ASP A 88 -0.75 -2.00 30.69
N ILE A 89 -0.95 -1.07 31.63
CA ILE A 89 -0.11 0.12 31.81
C ILE A 89 0.59 0.01 33.16
N PRO A 90 1.79 -0.60 33.19
CA PRO A 90 2.42 -0.98 34.44
C PRO A 90 2.85 0.20 35.31
N LYS A 91 3.08 1.38 34.71
CA LYS A 91 3.45 2.62 35.42
C LYS A 91 2.22 3.37 35.99
N GLY A 92 1.00 3.04 35.56
CA GLY A 92 -0.21 3.81 35.84
C GLY A 92 -0.32 5.10 34.97
N TYR A 93 0.60 5.31 34.06
CA TYR A 93 0.58 6.38 33.05
C TYR A 93 1.29 5.91 31.79
N GLN A 94 0.98 6.53 30.68
CA GLN A 94 1.67 6.39 29.40
C GLN A 94 2.53 7.64 29.17
N ILE A 95 3.78 7.46 28.76
CA ILE A 95 4.60 8.58 28.30
C ILE A 95 4.21 8.88 26.86
N SER A 96 3.73 10.10 26.62
CA SER A 96 3.17 10.57 25.36
C SER A 96 3.56 12.04 25.12
N GLN A 97 2.92 12.74 24.20
CA GLN A 97 3.09 14.17 23.96
C GLN A 97 1.71 14.83 23.88
N TYR A 98 1.51 15.98 24.50
CA TYR A 98 0.22 16.65 24.56
C TYR A 98 0.19 17.99 23.83
N ASP A 99 0.80 19.03 24.43
CA ASP A 99 0.76 20.40 23.94
C ASP A 99 1.97 20.79 23.07
N GLU A 100 3.07 20.04 23.12
CA GLU A 100 4.27 20.25 22.31
C GLU A 100 4.66 18.97 21.53
N PRO A 101 3.82 18.54 20.56
CA PRO A 101 4.11 17.35 19.74
C PRO A 101 5.30 17.59 18.79
N LEU A 102 5.83 16.55 18.18
CA LEU A 102 6.94 16.65 17.22
C LEU A 102 6.53 17.35 15.91
N CYS A 103 5.28 17.18 15.48
CA CYS A 103 4.79 17.71 14.19
C CYS A 103 3.34 18.21 14.30
N GLU A 104 3.02 19.30 13.59
CA GLU A 104 1.68 19.89 13.53
C GLU A 104 1.32 20.37 12.11
N LYS A 105 0.02 20.62 11.90
CA LYS A 105 -0.53 21.34 10.73
C LYS A 105 -0.09 20.79 9.39
N GLY A 106 -0.16 19.47 9.24
CA GLY A 106 0.13 18.80 7.98
C GLY A 106 -1.09 18.59 7.10
N TYR A 107 -0.87 17.89 6.00
CA TYR A 107 -1.95 17.43 5.14
C TYR A 107 -1.52 16.27 4.24
N LEU A 108 -2.52 15.48 3.81
CA LEU A 108 -2.37 14.48 2.76
C LEU A 108 -3.43 14.73 1.69
N GLU A 109 -3.03 14.72 0.43
CA GLU A 109 -3.95 14.80 -0.71
C GLU A 109 -4.41 13.42 -1.15
N ILE A 110 -5.73 13.24 -1.27
CA ILE A 110 -6.35 12.04 -1.82
C ILE A 110 -6.97 12.39 -3.18
N SER A 111 -6.76 11.54 -4.19
CA SER A 111 -7.26 11.69 -5.54
C SER A 111 -7.96 10.39 -5.99
N ASN A 112 -8.66 10.41 -7.12
CA ASN A 112 -9.40 9.26 -7.66
C ASN A 112 -10.65 8.86 -6.86
N LEU A 113 -11.38 9.85 -6.33
CA LEU A 113 -12.67 9.62 -5.71
C LEU A 113 -13.69 9.24 -6.79
N THR A 114 -14.28 8.06 -6.66
CA THR A 114 -15.43 7.67 -7.49
C THR A 114 -16.70 8.21 -6.84
N LEU A 115 -17.38 9.14 -7.49
CA LEU A 115 -18.67 9.64 -6.98
C LEU A 115 -19.71 8.50 -6.91
N PRO A 116 -20.71 8.60 -5.99
CA PRO A 116 -21.82 7.66 -5.91
C PRO A 116 -22.58 7.49 -7.23
N THR A 117 -22.41 8.41 -8.18
CA THR A 117 -23.00 8.39 -9.53
C THR A 117 -22.22 7.52 -10.53
N GLY A 118 -21.10 6.88 -10.11
CA GLY A 118 -20.25 6.08 -10.99
C GLY A 118 -19.45 6.88 -12.01
N ARG A 119 -19.45 8.23 -11.94
CA ARG A 119 -18.58 9.09 -12.74
C ARG A 119 -17.26 9.30 -11.99
N GLN A 120 -16.15 8.94 -12.61
CA GLN A 120 -14.85 9.42 -12.19
C GLN A 120 -14.80 10.93 -12.44
N GLU A 121 -14.75 11.74 -11.40
CA GLU A 121 -14.26 13.10 -11.54
C GLU A 121 -12.73 13.03 -11.74
N SER A 122 -12.34 13.09 -12.99
CA SER A 122 -10.94 13.28 -13.35
C SER A 122 -10.51 14.65 -12.83
N GLN A 123 -9.63 14.66 -11.80
CA GLN A 123 -8.86 15.80 -11.27
C GLN A 123 -9.28 16.47 -9.95
N ASN A 124 -10.26 16.02 -9.20
CA ASN A 124 -10.44 16.60 -7.86
C ASN A 124 -9.58 15.86 -6.83
N SER A 125 -8.42 16.42 -6.48
CA SER A 125 -7.71 16.06 -5.26
C SER A 125 -8.39 16.76 -4.08
N LYS A 126 -8.63 16.03 -2.99
CA LYS A 126 -9.12 16.55 -1.73
C LYS A 126 -7.98 16.54 -0.72
N ARG A 127 -7.74 17.68 -0.08
CA ARG A 127 -6.76 17.81 0.98
C ARG A 127 -7.40 17.49 2.32
N ILE A 128 -6.80 16.53 3.04
CA ILE A 128 -7.20 16.14 4.39
C ILE A 128 -6.15 16.70 5.35
N GLY A 129 -6.56 17.57 6.25
CA GLY A 129 -5.70 18.19 7.24
C GLY A 129 -5.23 17.19 8.30
N ILE A 130 -4.02 17.40 8.78
CA ILE A 130 -3.43 16.66 9.91
C ILE A 130 -3.17 17.66 11.02
N THR A 131 -3.87 17.51 12.13
CA THR A 131 -3.73 18.39 13.29
C THR A 131 -2.36 18.25 13.92
N ARG A 132 -1.93 17.01 14.17
CA ARG A 132 -0.62 16.69 14.77
C ARG A 132 -0.19 15.26 14.51
N ILE A 133 1.11 15.03 14.65
CA ILE A 133 1.71 13.71 14.79
C ILE A 133 2.61 13.75 16.01
N HIS A 134 2.38 12.83 16.94
CA HIS A 134 3.14 12.74 18.17
C HIS A 134 3.60 11.32 18.47
N LEU A 135 4.51 11.21 19.42
CA LEU A 135 5.18 9.96 19.78
C LEU A 135 4.81 9.56 21.20
N GLU A 136 4.52 8.29 21.38
CA GLU A 136 4.19 7.70 22.66
C GLU A 136 4.74 6.26 22.77
N GLU A 137 4.50 5.59 23.88
CA GLU A 137 4.79 4.17 24.05
C GLU A 137 3.48 3.34 23.95
N ASP A 138 3.55 2.14 23.36
CA ASP A 138 2.39 1.23 23.38
C ASP A 138 2.28 0.53 24.76
N THR A 139 1.06 0.08 25.06
CA THR A 139 0.72 -0.63 26.31
C THR A 139 1.02 -2.12 26.19
N GLY A 140 0.95 -2.85 27.29
CA GLY A 140 0.92 -4.31 27.28
C GLY A 140 -0.32 -4.85 26.55
N LYS A 141 -0.47 -6.15 26.53
CA LYS A 141 -1.63 -6.84 25.93
C LYS A 141 -2.44 -7.51 27.02
N SER A 142 -3.71 -7.11 27.17
CA SER A 142 -4.67 -7.77 28.03
C SER A 142 -5.41 -8.87 27.28
N ILE A 143 -5.46 -10.07 27.86
CA ILE A 143 -6.12 -11.24 27.32
C ILE A 143 -7.21 -11.67 28.31
N HIS A 144 -8.44 -11.78 27.82
CA HIS A 144 -9.60 -12.21 28.60
C HIS A 144 -10.04 -13.63 28.21
N PRO A 145 -9.55 -14.68 28.88
CA PRO A 145 -9.94 -16.05 28.54
C PRO A 145 -11.43 -16.26 28.73
N LYS A 146 -12.08 -16.93 27.79
CA LYS A 146 -13.54 -17.16 27.85
C LYS A 146 -13.90 -18.04 29.07
N GLY A 147 -14.88 -17.59 29.84
CA GLY A 147 -15.41 -18.34 30.99
C GLY A 147 -14.58 -18.22 32.27
N THR A 148 -13.66 -17.27 32.34
CA THR A 148 -12.86 -16.98 33.52
C THR A 148 -13.22 -15.61 34.11
N ASP A 149 -12.91 -15.41 35.39
CA ASP A 149 -13.08 -14.15 36.13
C ASP A 149 -11.74 -13.35 36.24
N TYR A 150 -10.71 -13.77 35.53
CA TYR A 150 -9.39 -13.12 35.49
C TYR A 150 -8.94 -12.73 34.09
N SER A 151 -8.00 -11.82 34.03
CA SER A 151 -7.30 -11.43 32.81
C SER A 151 -5.82 -11.77 32.91
N LEU A 152 -5.22 -12.15 31.78
CA LEU A 152 -3.78 -12.32 31.65
C LEU A 152 -3.19 -11.06 30.99
N VAL A 153 -2.01 -10.66 31.43
CA VAL A 153 -1.30 -9.48 30.90
C VAL A 153 0.06 -9.91 30.36
N ASP A 154 0.31 -9.57 29.11
CA ASP A 154 1.59 -9.74 28.44
C ASP A 154 2.23 -8.36 28.19
N PHE A 155 3.34 -8.09 28.83
CA PHE A 155 4.08 -6.83 28.70
C PHE A 155 5.13 -6.84 27.59
N ASN A 156 5.24 -7.86 26.75
CA ASN A 156 6.18 -7.88 25.63
C ASN A 156 6.02 -6.67 24.72
N ARG A 157 4.78 -6.19 24.49
CA ARG A 157 4.50 -5.00 23.69
C ARG A 157 4.71 -3.70 24.46
N SER A 158 4.66 -3.71 25.79
CA SER A 158 4.81 -2.50 26.62
C SER A 158 6.11 -1.77 26.29
N GLY A 159 6.00 -0.48 25.97
CA GLY A 159 7.14 0.36 25.59
C GLY A 159 7.53 0.29 24.10
N VAL A 160 6.80 -0.40 23.23
CA VAL A 160 6.98 -0.32 21.78
C VAL A 160 6.74 1.13 21.33
N PRO A 161 7.63 1.73 20.49
CA PRO A 161 7.41 3.08 20.00
C PRO A 161 6.14 3.16 19.16
N LEU A 162 5.24 4.07 19.54
CA LEU A 162 3.93 4.26 18.92
C LEU A 162 3.78 5.68 18.43
N MET A 163 3.56 5.84 17.13
CA MET A 163 3.22 7.12 16.52
C MET A 163 1.71 7.27 16.49
N GLU A 164 1.17 8.39 16.97
CA GLU A 164 -0.22 8.75 16.82
C GLU A 164 -0.38 9.94 15.88
N LEU A 165 -1.22 9.78 14.86
CA LEU A 165 -1.60 10.81 13.91
C LEU A 165 -3.08 11.17 14.11
N VAL A 166 -3.36 12.45 14.28
CA VAL A 166 -4.73 12.98 14.41
C VAL A 166 -5.03 13.86 13.23
N THR A 167 -6.15 13.63 12.54
CA THR A 167 -6.58 14.43 11.40
C THR A 167 -7.53 15.53 11.80
N GLU A 168 -7.66 16.56 10.94
CA GLU A 168 -8.81 17.41 10.91
C GLU A 168 -10.07 16.61 10.46
N PRO A 169 -11.27 17.05 10.83
CA PRO A 169 -12.51 16.38 10.45
C PRO A 169 -12.95 16.76 9.02
N ASP A 170 -12.13 16.37 8.04
CA ASP A 170 -12.29 16.75 6.63
C ASP A 170 -12.82 15.60 5.76
N LEU A 171 -12.84 14.37 6.26
CA LEU A 171 -13.35 13.21 5.54
C LEU A 171 -14.88 13.17 5.61
N GLU A 172 -15.53 12.69 4.53
CA GLU A 172 -16.98 12.73 4.37
C GLU A 172 -17.60 11.38 3.98
N SER A 173 -16.78 10.36 3.70
CA SER A 173 -17.27 9.02 3.31
C SER A 173 -16.34 7.90 3.74
N GLY A 174 -16.88 6.66 3.79
CA GLY A 174 -16.09 5.47 4.06
C GLY A 174 -15.03 5.22 2.99
N GLN A 175 -15.34 5.50 1.72
CA GLN A 175 -14.40 5.35 0.60
C GLN A 175 -13.23 6.33 0.72
N GLU A 176 -13.48 7.61 1.00
CA GLU A 176 -12.41 8.61 1.25
C GLU A 176 -11.50 8.18 2.39
N THR A 177 -12.10 7.76 3.50
CA THR A 177 -11.37 7.35 4.70
C THR A 177 -10.49 6.12 4.45
N LYS A 178 -11.01 5.14 3.73
CA LYS A 178 -10.24 3.97 3.31
C LYS A 178 -9.04 4.35 2.46
N LEU A 179 -9.25 5.19 1.44
CA LEU A 179 -8.18 5.66 0.55
C LEU A 179 -7.11 6.44 1.32
N PHE A 180 -7.53 7.32 2.24
CA PHE A 180 -6.62 8.06 3.12
C PHE A 180 -5.74 7.13 3.94
N CYS A 181 -6.33 6.12 4.60
CA CYS A 181 -5.60 5.15 5.41
C CYS A 181 -4.63 4.29 4.56
N GLN A 182 -5.03 3.89 3.34
CA GLN A 182 -4.17 3.15 2.42
C GLN A 182 -2.96 3.98 1.97
N LYS A 183 -3.16 5.26 1.66
CA LYS A 183 -2.06 6.17 1.30
C LYS A 183 -1.11 6.41 2.47
N LEU A 184 -1.61 6.55 3.70
CA LEU A 184 -0.77 6.64 4.90
C LEU A 184 0.09 5.39 5.06
N GLN A 185 -0.50 4.20 4.96
CA GLN A 185 0.25 2.94 5.03
C GLN A 185 1.37 2.89 3.98
N GLN A 186 1.07 3.26 2.74
CA GLN A 186 2.05 3.33 1.66
C GLN A 186 3.20 4.27 2.00
N ILE A 187 2.90 5.48 2.50
CA ILE A 187 3.91 6.46 2.92
C ILE A 187 4.80 5.88 4.02
N PHE A 188 4.24 5.27 5.07
CA PHE A 188 5.02 4.71 6.17
C PHE A 188 5.93 3.55 5.74
N ARG A 189 5.48 2.71 4.80
CA ARG A 189 6.29 1.66 4.17
C ARG A 189 7.39 2.23 3.29
N TYR A 190 7.12 3.29 2.51
CA TYR A 190 8.14 3.96 1.69
C TYR A 190 9.25 4.59 2.53
N LEU A 191 8.89 5.15 3.68
CA LEU A 191 9.84 5.70 4.66
C LEU A 191 10.60 4.61 5.42
N ASP A 192 10.19 3.35 5.32
CA ASP A 192 10.71 2.21 6.09
C ASP A 192 10.63 2.41 7.61
N ILE A 193 9.61 3.16 8.06
CA ILE A 193 9.38 3.46 9.49
C ILE A 193 8.43 2.47 10.17
N SER A 194 7.59 1.79 9.39
CA SER A 194 6.64 0.76 9.85
C SER A 194 6.18 -0.11 8.69
N ASP A 195 5.88 -1.38 8.95
CA ASP A 195 5.15 -2.23 8.01
C ASP A 195 3.65 -1.87 7.98
N ALA A 196 3.17 -1.19 9.01
CA ALA A 196 1.81 -0.68 9.19
C ALA A 196 0.73 -1.72 8.83
N ASP A 197 0.92 -2.96 9.27
CA ASP A 197 0.02 -4.09 9.02
C ASP A 197 -1.15 -4.05 10.02
N MET A 198 -2.36 -3.76 9.51
CA MET A 198 -3.55 -3.69 10.37
C MET A 198 -3.95 -5.06 10.95
N GLU A 199 -3.72 -6.15 10.23
CA GLU A 199 -4.09 -7.50 10.69
C GLU A 199 -3.19 -7.95 11.83
N LYS A 200 -1.94 -7.47 11.87
CA LYS A 200 -0.99 -7.68 12.96
C LYS A 200 -1.12 -6.65 14.09
N GLY A 201 -1.99 -5.65 13.93
CA GLY A 201 -2.18 -4.58 14.91
C GLY A 201 -1.10 -3.50 14.90
N GLN A 202 -0.20 -3.51 13.91
CA GLN A 202 0.86 -2.50 13.76
C GLN A 202 0.33 -1.14 13.29
N MET A 203 -0.86 -1.11 12.69
CA MET A 203 -1.61 0.09 12.38
C MET A 203 -3.03 -0.08 12.87
N ARG A 204 -3.53 0.88 13.66
CA ARG A 204 -4.87 0.91 14.22
C ARG A 204 -5.55 2.19 13.81
N CYS A 205 -6.77 2.09 13.28
CA CYS A 205 -7.56 3.21 12.80
C CYS A 205 -8.79 3.35 13.69
N GLU A 206 -8.96 4.52 14.30
CA GLU A 206 -10.12 4.89 15.08
C GLU A 206 -10.87 6.00 14.35
N VAL A 207 -12.18 5.83 14.18
CA VAL A 207 -13.03 6.73 13.41
C VAL A 207 -13.86 7.58 14.34
N ASN A 208 -13.77 8.89 14.23
CA ASN A 208 -14.65 9.86 14.89
C ASN A 208 -15.65 10.37 13.87
N ILE A 209 -16.92 9.98 13.95
CA ILE A 209 -17.95 10.31 12.96
C ILE A 209 -19.13 11.05 13.60
N SER A 210 -19.64 12.05 12.89
CA SER A 210 -20.89 12.77 13.21
C SER A 210 -21.66 13.13 11.95
N LEU A 211 -22.97 13.33 12.10
CA LEU A 211 -23.84 13.85 11.07
C LEU A 211 -24.38 15.22 11.47
N TYR A 212 -24.45 16.14 10.52
CA TYR A 212 -25.01 17.49 10.70
C TYR A 212 -25.96 17.86 9.55
N LYS A 213 -26.89 18.80 9.78
CA LYS A 213 -27.82 19.22 8.74
C LYS A 213 -27.17 20.20 7.78
N GLU A 214 -27.64 20.21 6.55
CA GLU A 214 -27.23 21.20 5.56
C GLU A 214 -27.48 22.63 6.07
N GLY A 215 -26.44 23.49 6.02
CA GLY A 215 -26.47 24.84 6.53
C GLY A 215 -26.10 25.02 8.01
N GLU A 216 -25.91 23.94 8.76
CA GLU A 216 -25.36 23.98 10.13
C GLU A 216 -23.82 23.89 10.10
N ASP A 217 -23.17 24.22 11.23
CA ASP A 217 -21.73 24.03 11.40
C ASP A 217 -21.37 22.54 11.31
N LYS A 218 -20.27 22.23 10.61
CA LYS A 218 -19.83 20.83 10.42
C LYS A 218 -19.53 20.08 11.71
N LEU A 219 -19.28 20.79 12.81
CA LEU A 219 -19.00 20.23 14.13
C LEU A 219 -20.22 20.22 15.07
N SER A 220 -21.41 20.64 14.60
CA SER A 220 -22.65 20.65 15.39
C SER A 220 -23.19 19.24 15.71
N GLY A 221 -22.78 18.24 14.95
CA GLY A 221 -23.21 16.85 15.15
C GLY A 221 -22.57 16.19 16.38
N THR A 222 -23.29 15.25 16.99
CA THR A 222 -22.76 14.46 18.11
C THR A 222 -21.74 13.42 17.65
N LYS A 223 -20.51 13.52 18.13
CA LYS A 223 -19.40 12.63 17.79
C LYS A 223 -19.59 11.23 18.35
N VAL A 224 -19.46 10.21 17.50
CA VAL A 224 -19.37 8.79 17.86
C VAL A 224 -17.99 8.29 17.46
N GLU A 225 -17.31 7.61 18.35
CA GLU A 225 -16.02 7.00 18.14
C GLU A 225 -16.18 5.52 17.80
N VAL A 226 -15.57 5.04 16.70
CA VAL A 226 -15.59 3.62 16.33
C VAL A 226 -14.18 3.04 16.40
N LYS A 227 -14.01 2.01 17.23
CA LYS A 227 -12.74 1.30 17.48
C LYS A 227 -12.78 -0.15 17.01
N ASN A 228 -11.65 -0.85 17.17
CA ASN A 228 -11.50 -2.27 16.84
C ASN A 228 -11.74 -2.60 15.36
N ILE A 229 -11.19 -1.77 14.49
CA ILE A 229 -11.26 -1.94 13.04
C ILE A 229 -9.88 -2.44 12.56
N ASN A 230 -9.84 -3.66 12.03
CA ASN A 230 -8.60 -4.37 11.70
C ASN A 230 -8.32 -4.52 10.19
N SER A 231 -9.03 -3.79 9.33
CA SER A 231 -8.72 -3.69 7.91
C SER A 231 -9.32 -2.43 7.29
N PHE A 232 -8.74 -1.93 6.20
CA PHE A 232 -9.27 -0.78 5.47
C PHE A 232 -10.68 -1.00 4.91
N LYS A 233 -11.00 -2.23 4.51
CA LYS A 233 -12.35 -2.61 4.08
C LYS A 233 -13.36 -2.48 5.23
N PHE A 234 -12.94 -2.77 6.45
CA PHE A 234 -13.82 -2.64 7.61
C PHE A 234 -13.92 -1.19 8.09
N VAL A 235 -12.92 -0.33 7.84
CA VAL A 235 -13.05 1.12 8.03
C VAL A 235 -14.21 1.67 7.18
N GLU A 236 -14.22 1.38 5.88
CA GLU A 236 -15.30 1.77 4.96
C GLU A 236 -16.66 1.27 5.47
N LYS A 237 -16.79 -0.02 5.75
CA LYS A 237 -18.04 -0.62 6.19
C LYS A 237 -18.55 -0.09 7.54
N ALA A 238 -17.67 0.18 8.48
CA ALA A 238 -18.02 0.72 9.78
C ALA A 238 -18.60 2.14 9.63
N ILE A 239 -18.00 2.96 8.79
CA ILE A 239 -18.47 4.31 8.47
C ILE A 239 -19.84 4.26 7.78
N ASP A 240 -19.98 3.43 6.73
CA ASP A 240 -21.23 3.30 6.00
C ASP A 240 -22.38 2.84 6.91
N TYR A 241 -22.10 1.91 7.83
CA TYR A 241 -23.07 1.49 8.83
C TYR A 241 -23.44 2.63 9.79
N GLU A 242 -22.46 3.38 10.29
CA GLU A 242 -22.70 4.51 11.20
C GLU A 242 -23.49 5.63 10.54
N ILE A 243 -23.19 5.97 9.28
CA ILE A 243 -23.97 6.95 8.51
C ILE A 243 -25.45 6.52 8.47
N LYS A 244 -25.71 5.27 8.12
CA LYS A 244 -27.08 4.74 8.07
C LYS A 244 -27.74 4.77 9.45
N ARG A 245 -27.08 4.25 10.48
CA ARG A 245 -27.62 4.18 11.86
C ARG A 245 -27.93 5.57 12.39
N GLN A 246 -27.01 6.52 12.27
CA GLN A 246 -27.20 7.87 12.77
C GLN A 246 -28.31 8.60 11.99
N THR A 247 -28.39 8.40 10.68
CA THR A 247 -29.48 8.96 9.85
C THR A 247 -30.84 8.45 10.33
N GLU A 248 -31.01 7.15 10.55
CA GLU A 248 -32.28 6.54 11.02
C GLU A 248 -32.71 7.07 12.39
N ILE A 249 -31.77 7.34 13.30
CA ILE A 249 -32.05 7.91 14.63
C ILE A 249 -32.51 9.38 14.48
N LEU A 250 -31.77 10.18 13.71
CA LEU A 250 -32.09 11.58 13.50
C LEU A 250 -33.42 11.81 12.75
N GLU A 251 -33.75 10.92 11.80
CA GLU A 251 -35.04 10.97 11.09
C GLU A 251 -36.25 10.67 11.99
N LYS A 252 -36.05 9.85 13.03
CA LYS A 252 -37.08 9.62 14.08
C LYS A 252 -37.21 10.79 15.06
N GLY A 253 -36.37 11.82 14.95
CA GLY A 253 -36.32 12.94 15.88
C GLY A 253 -35.61 12.63 17.20
N GLU A 254 -34.91 11.50 17.26
CA GLU A 254 -34.10 11.09 18.41
C GLU A 254 -32.71 11.74 18.36
N LYS A 255 -32.03 11.75 19.52
CA LYS A 255 -30.67 12.30 19.63
C LYS A 255 -29.61 11.18 19.55
N ILE A 256 -28.51 11.46 18.88
CA ILE A 256 -27.32 10.62 18.92
C ILE A 256 -26.68 10.76 20.31
N ILE A 257 -26.28 9.62 20.89
CA ILE A 257 -25.55 9.57 22.15
C ILE A 257 -24.06 9.56 21.86
N GLN A 258 -23.28 10.37 22.57
CA GLN A 258 -21.83 10.35 22.48
C GLN A 258 -21.30 9.06 23.17
N GLU A 259 -20.76 8.17 22.37
CA GLU A 259 -20.32 6.85 22.85
C GLU A 259 -19.10 6.34 22.05
N THR A 260 -18.39 5.36 22.62
CA THR A 260 -17.44 4.54 21.91
C THR A 260 -18.12 3.24 21.47
N ARG A 261 -17.98 2.89 20.21
CA ARG A 261 -18.56 1.69 19.57
C ARG A 261 -17.45 0.79 19.05
N GLY A 262 -17.65 -0.53 19.13
CA GLY A 262 -16.82 -1.53 18.47
C GLY A 262 -17.42 -1.93 17.12
N PHE A 263 -16.60 -2.43 16.20
CA PHE A 263 -17.07 -2.99 14.94
C PHE A 263 -17.05 -4.53 14.98
N ASP A 264 -18.19 -5.16 14.66
CA ASP A 264 -18.32 -6.61 14.47
C ASP A 264 -18.18 -6.93 12.98
N SER A 265 -17.03 -7.46 12.60
CA SER A 265 -16.69 -7.78 11.21
C SER A 265 -17.50 -8.92 10.61
N MET A 266 -18.06 -9.82 11.44
CA MET A 266 -18.89 -10.93 10.98
C MET A 266 -20.29 -10.46 10.58
N LYS A 267 -20.85 -9.54 11.37
CA LYS A 267 -22.20 -8.98 11.15
C LYS A 267 -22.17 -7.69 10.33
N ASN A 268 -20.99 -7.06 10.15
CA ASN A 268 -20.79 -5.74 9.56
C ASN A 268 -21.67 -4.65 10.23
N ILE A 269 -21.68 -4.63 11.56
CA ILE A 269 -22.41 -3.66 12.38
C ILE A 269 -21.50 -3.07 13.44
N THR A 270 -21.82 -1.88 13.93
CA THR A 270 -21.23 -1.35 15.15
C THR A 270 -22.11 -1.71 16.36
N PHE A 271 -21.49 -1.85 17.52
CA PHE A 271 -22.18 -2.08 18.79
C PHE A 271 -21.61 -1.18 19.88
N SER A 272 -22.46 -0.73 20.81
CA SER A 272 -22.03 0.11 21.92
C SER A 272 -21.09 -0.67 22.85
N GLN A 273 -19.95 -0.07 23.19
CA GLN A 273 -19.00 -0.62 24.16
C GLN A 273 -19.04 0.15 25.47
N ARG A 274 -19.12 1.48 25.38
CA ARG A 274 -19.09 2.36 26.54
C ARG A 274 -19.77 3.68 26.23
N SER A 275 -20.66 4.14 27.07
CA SER A 275 -21.16 5.52 27.05
C SER A 275 -20.10 6.46 27.65
N LYS A 276 -19.82 7.58 26.98
CA LYS A 276 -18.95 8.64 27.53
C LYS A 276 -19.80 9.60 28.40
N GLU A 277 -20.04 9.22 29.66
CA GLU A 277 -20.69 10.13 30.62
C GLU A 277 -19.76 11.26 31.10
N SER A 278 -18.43 11.07 30.96
CA SER A 278 -17.44 12.11 31.25
C SER A 278 -16.20 11.90 30.37
N ALA A 279 -15.62 12.99 29.86
CA ALA A 279 -14.28 12.95 29.25
C ALA A 279 -13.28 12.49 30.30
N HIS A 280 -12.39 11.55 29.97
CA HIS A 280 -11.29 11.21 30.86
C HIS A 280 -10.37 12.43 31.00
N ASP A 281 -10.27 12.96 32.20
CA ASP A 281 -9.20 13.90 32.55
C ASP A 281 -7.92 13.11 32.78
N TYR A 282 -7.04 13.09 31.78
CA TYR A 282 -5.76 12.39 31.87
C TYR A 282 -4.73 13.14 32.72
N ARG A 283 -5.03 14.34 33.20
CA ARG A 283 -4.15 15.15 34.05
C ARG A 283 -2.72 15.19 33.55
N TYR A 284 -2.59 15.59 32.26
CA TYR A 284 -1.29 15.71 31.63
C TYR A 284 -0.35 16.63 32.42
N PHE A 285 0.91 16.23 32.57
CA PHE A 285 2.00 17.08 33.03
C PHE A 285 3.32 16.61 32.43
N PRO A 286 4.34 17.50 32.32
CA PRO A 286 5.64 17.14 31.73
C PRO A 286 6.26 15.93 32.41
N GLU A 287 6.82 15.00 31.63
CA GLU A 287 7.59 13.89 32.14
C GLU A 287 8.90 14.40 32.79
N PRO A 288 9.06 14.32 34.11
CA PRO A 288 10.16 14.98 34.80
C PRO A 288 11.52 14.34 34.55
N ASP A 289 11.53 13.06 34.14
CA ASP A 289 12.76 12.29 33.94
C ASP A 289 13.31 12.39 32.51
N ILE A 290 12.58 13.07 31.61
CA ILE A 290 13.00 13.30 30.22
C ILE A 290 13.15 14.81 29.97
N PRO A 291 14.37 15.30 29.67
CA PRO A 291 14.57 16.69 29.30
C PRO A 291 13.79 17.08 28.04
N PRO A 292 13.35 18.34 27.91
CA PRO A 292 12.76 18.85 26.67
C PRO A 292 13.69 18.64 25.47
N LEU A 293 13.12 18.32 24.34
CA LEU A 293 13.82 18.09 23.09
C LEU A 293 14.02 19.41 22.35
N GLN A 294 15.21 19.62 21.79
CA GLN A 294 15.53 20.78 20.97
C GLN A 294 16.17 20.35 19.66
N PHE A 295 15.70 20.88 18.54
CA PHE A 295 16.16 20.56 17.21
C PHE A 295 16.63 21.82 16.49
N SER A 296 17.81 21.77 15.87
CA SER A 296 18.33 22.90 15.10
C SER A 296 17.78 22.92 13.66
N ALA A 297 17.91 24.07 12.98
CA ALA A 297 17.55 24.21 11.57
C ALA A 297 18.41 23.30 10.66
N GLU A 298 19.69 23.11 11.03
CA GLU A 298 20.62 22.23 10.33
C GLU A 298 20.16 20.76 10.40
N TYR A 299 19.71 20.32 11.57
CA TYR A 299 19.16 18.99 11.78
C TYR A 299 17.93 18.76 10.86
N PHE A 300 17.00 19.69 10.81
CA PHE A 300 15.83 19.58 9.92
C PHE A 300 16.22 19.59 8.44
N SER A 301 17.24 20.36 8.08
CA SER A 301 17.76 20.41 6.71
C SER A 301 18.40 19.06 6.31
N GLU A 302 19.10 18.41 7.23
CA GLU A 302 19.66 17.08 7.03
C GLU A 302 18.54 16.02 6.94
N LEU A 303 17.56 16.09 7.82
CA LEU A 303 16.43 15.16 7.83
C LEU A 303 15.63 15.23 6.52
N LYS A 304 15.40 16.44 6.00
CA LYS A 304 14.71 16.65 4.72
C LYS A 304 15.46 16.03 3.53
N ARG A 305 16.80 16.02 3.55
CA ARG A 305 17.62 15.37 2.51
C ARG A 305 17.54 13.84 2.53
N ARG A 306 17.11 13.26 3.64
CA ARG A 306 16.92 11.81 3.79
C ARG A 306 15.53 11.33 3.35
N LEU A 307 14.63 12.26 3.04
CA LEU A 307 13.30 11.91 2.55
C LEU A 307 13.44 11.25 1.17
N PRO A 308 12.99 10.01 0.99
CA PRO A 308 12.99 9.38 -0.33
C PRO A 308 11.99 10.06 -1.27
N GLU A 309 12.10 9.80 -2.56
CA GLU A 309 11.06 10.20 -3.50
C GLU A 309 9.74 9.52 -3.14
N MET A 310 8.72 10.32 -2.81
CA MET A 310 7.43 9.83 -2.34
C MET A 310 6.61 9.19 -3.48
N PRO A 311 5.70 8.24 -3.19
CA PRO A 311 4.96 7.45 -4.19
C PRO A 311 4.28 8.30 -5.26
N GLU A 312 3.60 9.38 -4.89
CA GLU A 312 2.88 10.25 -5.83
C GLU A 312 3.83 10.99 -6.80
N ILE A 313 4.98 11.43 -6.29
CA ILE A 313 6.01 12.09 -7.13
C ILE A 313 6.61 11.06 -8.08
N LYS A 314 6.96 9.88 -7.57
CA LYS A 314 7.48 8.77 -8.36
C LYS A 314 6.49 8.34 -9.44
N LYS A 315 5.21 8.16 -9.11
CA LYS A 315 4.14 7.84 -10.06
C LYS A 315 4.10 8.84 -11.21
N LYS A 316 4.09 10.14 -10.90
CA LYS A 316 4.07 11.19 -11.90
C LYS A 316 5.30 11.09 -12.81
N ARG A 317 6.47 10.90 -12.24
CA ARG A 317 7.72 10.74 -13.00
C ARG A 317 7.71 9.50 -13.90
N LEU A 318 7.23 8.33 -13.42
CA LEU A 318 7.12 7.13 -14.24
C LEU A 318 6.22 7.33 -15.47
N VAL A 319 5.13 8.10 -15.31
CA VAL A 319 4.23 8.43 -16.43
C VAL A 319 4.90 9.42 -17.40
N GLU A 320 5.48 10.51 -16.89
CA GLU A 320 6.03 11.60 -17.71
C GLU A 320 7.34 11.23 -18.41
N GLU A 321 8.25 10.57 -17.71
CA GLU A 321 9.60 10.28 -18.24
C GLU A 321 9.68 8.94 -18.95
N TYR A 322 8.96 7.92 -18.49
CA TYR A 322 9.07 6.57 -19.05
C TYR A 322 7.85 6.16 -19.88
N GLY A 323 6.81 7.00 -19.92
CA GLY A 323 5.60 6.75 -20.71
C GLY A 323 4.79 5.53 -20.23
N VAL A 324 4.95 5.16 -18.94
CA VAL A 324 4.16 4.12 -18.28
C VAL A 324 2.71 4.60 -18.16
N SER A 325 1.74 3.71 -18.32
CA SER A 325 0.33 4.11 -18.10
C SER A 325 0.09 4.49 -16.63
N PRO A 326 -0.84 5.44 -16.34
CA PRO A 326 -1.16 5.83 -14.97
C PRO A 326 -1.56 4.65 -14.08
N GLU A 327 -2.27 3.67 -14.64
CA GLU A 327 -2.72 2.46 -13.94
C GLU A 327 -1.54 1.57 -13.55
N ASN A 328 -0.62 1.33 -14.48
CA ASN A 328 0.58 0.53 -14.21
C ASN A 328 1.52 1.25 -13.24
N ALA A 329 1.68 2.57 -13.39
CA ALA A 329 2.48 3.37 -12.47
C ALA A 329 1.93 3.30 -11.04
N GLU A 330 0.60 3.34 -10.85
CA GLU A 330 -0.05 3.15 -9.53
C GLU A 330 0.30 1.80 -8.92
N VAL A 331 0.22 0.71 -9.71
CA VAL A 331 0.57 -0.64 -9.23
C VAL A 331 2.06 -0.75 -8.90
N ILE A 332 2.93 -0.20 -9.74
CA ILE A 332 4.39 -0.24 -9.52
C ILE A 332 4.76 0.51 -8.25
N VAL A 333 4.22 1.72 -8.04
CA VAL A 333 4.53 2.50 -6.84
C VAL A 333 3.77 2.04 -5.60
N SER A 334 2.83 1.09 -5.70
CA SER A 334 2.15 0.56 -4.53
C SER A 334 3.10 -0.15 -3.56
N ASP A 335 4.20 -0.69 -4.08
CA ASP A 335 5.29 -1.29 -3.30
C ASP A 335 6.63 -0.65 -3.68
N LYS A 336 7.38 -0.18 -2.67
CA LYS A 336 8.67 0.47 -2.82
C LYS A 336 9.67 -0.40 -3.60
N HIS A 337 9.73 -1.68 -3.26
CA HIS A 337 10.71 -2.62 -3.84
C HIS A 337 10.36 -3.00 -5.29
N VAL A 338 9.07 -3.04 -5.62
CA VAL A 338 8.62 -3.21 -7.01
C VAL A 338 9.02 -1.98 -7.84
N ALA A 339 8.85 -0.78 -7.27
CA ALA A 339 9.27 0.44 -7.94
C ALA A 339 10.80 0.51 -8.13
N GLU A 340 11.59 0.15 -7.13
CA GLU A 340 13.05 0.07 -7.20
C GLU A 340 13.50 -0.97 -8.24
N TYR A 341 12.89 -2.16 -8.26
CA TYR A 341 13.18 -3.17 -9.24
C TYR A 341 12.89 -2.68 -10.67
N PHE A 342 11.74 -2.03 -10.89
CA PHE A 342 11.41 -1.43 -12.18
C PHE A 342 12.43 -0.39 -12.62
N GLU A 343 12.86 0.50 -11.73
CA GLU A 343 13.86 1.53 -12.06
C GLU A 343 15.24 0.92 -12.39
N ASN A 344 15.63 -0.15 -11.70
CA ASN A 344 16.83 -0.90 -12.05
C ASN A 344 16.69 -1.54 -13.44
N VAL A 345 15.55 -2.15 -13.77
CA VAL A 345 15.26 -2.67 -15.12
C VAL A 345 15.33 -1.57 -16.18
N VAL A 346 14.79 -0.38 -15.89
CA VAL A 346 14.89 0.78 -16.80
C VAL A 346 16.35 1.17 -17.06
N SER A 347 17.19 1.17 -16.03
CA SER A 347 18.61 1.45 -16.15
C SER A 347 19.32 0.45 -17.07
N GLU A 348 19.07 -0.84 -16.87
CA GLU A 348 19.62 -1.92 -17.69
C GLU A 348 19.16 -1.85 -19.16
N ILE A 349 17.86 -1.57 -19.39
CA ILE A 349 17.33 -1.38 -20.75
C ILE A 349 18.07 -0.25 -21.46
N LYS A 350 18.25 0.89 -20.80
CA LYS A 350 18.95 2.06 -21.38
C LYS A 350 20.41 1.74 -21.71
N GLU A 351 21.09 0.95 -20.88
CA GLU A 351 22.46 0.54 -21.10
C GLU A 351 22.58 -0.42 -22.31
N LYS A 352 21.77 -1.47 -22.36
CA LYS A 352 21.74 -2.45 -23.46
C LYS A 352 21.42 -1.80 -24.80
N LEU A 353 20.50 -0.85 -24.84
CA LEU A 353 20.17 -0.09 -26.08
C LEU A 353 21.31 0.84 -26.53
N LYS A 354 22.05 1.46 -25.58
CA LYS A 354 23.25 2.26 -25.92
C LYS A 354 24.34 1.41 -26.57
N CYS A 355 24.53 0.20 -26.07
CA CYS A 355 25.52 -0.76 -26.63
C CYS A 355 25.08 -1.34 -27.98
N ARG A 356 23.86 -1.03 -28.46
CA ARG A 356 23.25 -1.59 -29.69
C ARG A 356 23.14 -3.12 -29.69
N GLU A 357 22.99 -3.71 -28.53
CA GLU A 357 22.76 -5.16 -28.38
C GLU A 357 21.43 -5.60 -29.00
N PHE A 358 20.44 -4.70 -28.99
CA PHE A 358 19.09 -4.97 -29.48
C PHE A 358 18.58 -3.83 -30.38
N ALA A 359 17.88 -4.19 -31.45
CA ALA A 359 17.20 -3.25 -32.35
C ALA A 359 15.78 -3.00 -31.87
N ALA A 360 15.63 -2.29 -30.75
CA ALA A 360 14.32 -1.98 -30.16
C ALA A 360 14.21 -0.49 -29.79
N GLU A 361 13.01 0.03 -29.79
CA GLU A 361 12.71 1.41 -29.38
C GLU A 361 12.63 1.48 -27.85
N GLU A 362 13.34 2.43 -27.21
CA GLU A 362 13.41 2.60 -25.75
C GLU A 362 12.01 2.70 -25.15
N GLY A 363 11.16 3.61 -25.64
CA GLY A 363 9.81 3.80 -25.11
C GLY A 363 8.92 2.56 -25.20
N LYS A 364 9.12 1.71 -26.22
CA LYS A 364 8.42 0.42 -26.34
C LYS A 364 8.90 -0.56 -25.28
N CYS A 365 10.22 -0.63 -25.04
CA CYS A 365 10.80 -1.49 -24.00
C CYS A 365 10.31 -1.09 -22.61
N LEU A 366 10.31 0.20 -22.27
CA LEU A 366 9.90 0.69 -20.95
C LEU A 366 8.44 0.40 -20.65
N LYS A 367 7.54 0.62 -21.62
CA LYS A 367 6.12 0.27 -21.50
C LYS A 367 5.90 -1.23 -21.35
N LEU A 368 6.65 -2.02 -22.10
CA LEU A 368 6.57 -3.48 -22.04
C LEU A 368 7.07 -4.00 -20.70
N ALA A 369 8.19 -3.47 -20.18
CA ALA A 369 8.71 -3.81 -18.87
C ALA A 369 7.66 -3.57 -17.76
N ALA A 370 7.03 -2.39 -17.76
CA ALA A 370 5.97 -2.06 -16.82
C ALA A 370 4.77 -3.02 -16.93
N ASN A 371 4.31 -3.30 -18.15
CA ASN A 371 3.19 -4.21 -18.39
C ASN A 371 3.47 -5.63 -17.87
N TYR A 372 4.65 -6.18 -18.17
CA TYR A 372 5.02 -7.53 -17.74
C TYR A 372 5.27 -7.63 -16.23
N ILE A 373 5.79 -6.58 -15.58
CA ILE A 373 5.89 -6.53 -14.11
C ILE A 373 4.48 -6.60 -13.51
N VAL A 374 3.57 -5.75 -13.98
CA VAL A 374 2.23 -5.61 -13.39
C VAL A 374 1.33 -6.83 -13.68
N SER A 375 1.46 -7.45 -14.87
CA SER A 375 0.62 -8.59 -15.24
C SER A 375 1.28 -9.94 -14.93
N GLU A 376 2.40 -10.25 -15.58
CA GLU A 376 2.96 -11.60 -15.55
C GLU A 376 3.81 -11.86 -14.30
N LEU A 377 4.74 -10.95 -13.96
CA LEU A 377 5.62 -11.15 -12.81
C LEU A 377 4.82 -11.11 -11.50
N GLN A 378 3.89 -10.16 -11.37
CA GLN A 378 3.04 -10.07 -10.18
C GLN A 378 2.16 -11.31 -9.99
N LYS A 379 1.68 -11.93 -11.07
CA LYS A 379 0.96 -13.19 -11.02
C LYS A 379 1.78 -14.33 -10.41
N HIS A 380 3.07 -14.41 -10.76
CA HIS A 380 3.99 -15.38 -10.16
C HIS A 380 4.25 -15.09 -8.68
N LEU A 381 4.46 -13.83 -8.30
CA LEU A 381 4.64 -13.42 -6.91
C LEU A 381 3.44 -13.81 -6.04
N LEU A 382 2.23 -13.46 -6.47
CA LEU A 382 0.99 -13.80 -5.76
C LEU A 382 0.77 -15.31 -5.63
N LYS A 383 1.00 -16.07 -6.72
CA LYS A 383 0.83 -17.53 -6.72
C LYS A 383 1.76 -18.22 -5.72
N ASN A 384 2.97 -17.69 -5.53
CA ASN A 384 3.99 -18.28 -4.66
C ASN A 384 4.09 -17.59 -3.29
N ASN A 385 3.26 -16.59 -3.00
CA ASN A 385 3.31 -15.77 -1.80
C ASN A 385 4.73 -15.23 -1.51
N GLN A 386 5.37 -14.69 -2.54
CA GLN A 386 6.73 -14.13 -2.50
C GLN A 386 6.73 -12.63 -2.76
N ASN A 387 7.73 -11.93 -2.23
CA ASN A 387 7.99 -10.53 -2.54
C ASN A 387 8.96 -10.41 -3.73
N ILE A 388 8.99 -9.24 -4.37
CA ILE A 388 9.90 -8.96 -5.50
C ILE A 388 11.37 -9.12 -5.11
N GLN A 389 11.71 -8.89 -3.83
CA GLN A 389 13.07 -9.05 -3.30
C GLN A 389 13.53 -10.51 -3.22
N ASP A 390 12.60 -11.47 -3.20
CA ASP A 390 12.88 -12.90 -3.05
C ASP A 390 13.06 -13.62 -4.40
N ILE A 391 12.79 -12.93 -5.52
CA ILE A 391 12.89 -13.54 -6.85
C ILE A 391 14.34 -13.70 -7.30
N LYS A 392 14.58 -14.71 -8.11
CA LYS A 392 15.90 -14.99 -8.68
C LYS A 392 16.20 -14.19 -9.95
N ILE A 393 15.20 -13.59 -10.56
CA ILE A 393 15.35 -12.83 -11.81
C ILE A 393 16.05 -11.51 -11.52
N THR A 394 17.24 -11.33 -12.03
CA THR A 394 17.96 -10.06 -11.93
C THR A 394 17.32 -8.99 -12.82
N PRO A 395 17.44 -7.68 -12.49
CA PRO A 395 17.00 -6.61 -13.38
C PRO A 395 17.63 -6.69 -14.78
N GLU A 396 18.90 -7.12 -14.88
CA GLU A 396 19.63 -7.31 -16.13
C GLU A 396 18.98 -8.39 -17.01
N ASN A 397 18.73 -9.59 -16.48
CA ASN A 397 18.08 -10.68 -17.22
C ASN A 397 16.65 -10.31 -17.61
N TYR A 398 15.95 -9.58 -16.74
CA TYR A 398 14.61 -9.11 -17.05
C TYR A 398 14.60 -8.06 -18.16
N ALA A 399 15.55 -7.12 -18.16
CA ALA A 399 15.73 -6.13 -19.21
C ALA A 399 16.05 -6.77 -20.56
N GLU A 400 16.88 -7.82 -20.56
CA GLU A 400 17.20 -8.59 -21.75
C GLU A 400 15.97 -9.30 -22.33
N LEU A 401 15.18 -9.99 -21.50
CA LEU A 401 13.91 -10.58 -21.93
C LEU A 401 13.00 -9.54 -22.58
N VAL A 402 12.85 -8.37 -21.95
CA VAL A 402 12.03 -7.26 -22.48
C VAL A 402 12.55 -6.79 -23.83
N ALA A 403 13.87 -6.64 -24.00
CA ALA A 403 14.47 -6.23 -25.27
C ALA A 403 14.26 -7.28 -26.38
N ILE A 404 14.39 -8.57 -26.06
CA ILE A 404 14.12 -9.69 -26.99
C ILE A 404 12.65 -9.67 -27.44
N ILE A 405 11.70 -9.45 -26.53
CA ILE A 405 10.27 -9.35 -26.87
C ILE A 405 10.00 -8.11 -27.72
N ALA A 406 10.57 -6.95 -27.34
CA ALA A 406 10.36 -5.69 -28.04
C ALA A 406 10.93 -5.68 -29.47
N SER A 407 12.05 -6.40 -29.68
CA SER A 407 12.63 -6.61 -31.01
C SER A 407 11.89 -7.64 -31.87
N GLY A 408 10.92 -8.36 -31.30
CA GLY A 408 10.13 -9.36 -32.04
C GLY A 408 10.81 -10.71 -32.25
N GLN A 409 11.90 -11.00 -31.52
CA GLN A 409 12.61 -12.28 -31.63
C GLN A 409 11.82 -13.47 -31.06
N ILE A 410 10.92 -13.21 -30.14
CA ILE A 410 9.97 -14.19 -29.60
C ILE A 410 8.56 -13.60 -29.54
N ASN A 411 7.55 -14.45 -29.58
CA ASN A 411 6.15 -14.03 -29.40
C ASN A 411 5.75 -14.06 -27.92
N SER A 412 4.54 -13.53 -27.61
CA SER A 412 4.04 -13.42 -26.24
C SER A 412 3.92 -14.76 -25.50
N SER A 413 3.60 -15.86 -26.20
CA SER A 413 3.50 -17.19 -25.58
C SER A 413 4.87 -17.73 -25.19
N ALA A 414 5.86 -17.57 -26.07
CA ALA A 414 7.25 -17.91 -25.78
C ALA A 414 7.80 -17.06 -24.63
N ALA A 415 7.49 -15.76 -24.61
CA ALA A 415 7.90 -14.85 -23.56
C ALA A 415 7.37 -15.28 -22.16
N GLN A 416 6.11 -15.73 -22.07
CA GLN A 416 5.55 -16.27 -20.82
C GLN A 416 6.28 -17.53 -20.37
N THR A 417 6.60 -18.45 -21.32
CA THR A 417 7.35 -19.68 -21.04
C THR A 417 8.77 -19.37 -20.53
N VAL A 418 9.44 -18.40 -21.14
CA VAL A 418 10.78 -17.96 -20.72
C VAL A 418 10.72 -17.32 -19.34
N LEU A 419 9.76 -16.41 -19.11
CA LEU A 419 9.60 -15.74 -17.81
C LEU A 419 9.32 -16.74 -16.69
N GLU A 420 8.48 -17.76 -16.94
CA GLU A 420 8.20 -18.82 -15.95
C GLU A 420 9.47 -19.59 -15.58
N GLU A 421 10.29 -19.96 -16.56
CA GLU A 421 11.56 -20.65 -16.31
C GLU A 421 12.58 -19.75 -15.59
N MET A 422 12.70 -18.48 -16.01
CA MET A 422 13.53 -17.49 -15.32
C MET A 422 13.09 -17.33 -13.85
N TYR A 423 11.78 -17.34 -13.59
CA TYR A 423 11.25 -17.24 -12.22
C TYR A 423 11.67 -18.44 -11.34
N GLN A 424 11.69 -19.64 -11.91
CA GLN A 424 12.09 -20.84 -11.20
C GLN A 424 13.60 -20.96 -11.01
N THR A 425 14.38 -20.63 -12.04
CA THR A 425 15.81 -20.91 -12.11
C THR A 425 16.70 -19.67 -11.87
N GLY A 426 16.25 -18.47 -12.21
CA GLY A 426 17.08 -17.26 -12.33
C GLY A 426 17.92 -17.23 -13.60
N GLY A 427 17.67 -18.16 -14.53
CA GLY A 427 18.47 -18.34 -15.73
C GLY A 427 18.44 -17.17 -16.70
N ASP A 428 19.44 -17.12 -17.58
CA ASP A 428 19.59 -16.16 -18.67
C ASP A 428 18.51 -16.39 -19.75
N PRO A 429 17.77 -15.36 -20.19
CA PRO A 429 16.67 -15.50 -21.14
C PRO A 429 17.13 -16.02 -22.50
N SER A 430 18.27 -15.57 -23.02
CA SER A 430 18.80 -15.99 -24.32
C SER A 430 19.14 -17.48 -24.31
N GLN A 431 19.75 -17.99 -23.25
CA GLN A 431 20.06 -19.41 -23.10
C GLN A 431 18.78 -20.27 -23.00
N ILE A 432 17.76 -19.79 -22.27
CA ILE A 432 16.46 -20.49 -22.15
C ILE A 432 15.77 -20.54 -23.52
N ILE A 433 15.78 -19.44 -24.27
CA ILE A 433 15.19 -19.35 -25.62
C ILE A 433 15.87 -20.34 -26.56
N GLU A 434 17.21 -20.38 -26.55
CA GLU A 434 18.00 -21.30 -27.39
C GLU A 434 17.71 -22.77 -27.02
N ALA A 435 17.81 -23.10 -25.73
CA ALA A 435 17.60 -24.45 -25.24
C ALA A 435 16.20 -25.01 -25.57
N LYS A 436 15.17 -24.14 -25.55
CA LYS A 436 13.79 -24.51 -25.89
C LYS A 436 13.42 -24.31 -27.36
N GLY A 437 14.32 -23.73 -28.14
CA GLY A 437 14.08 -23.44 -29.56
C GLY A 437 12.90 -22.49 -29.78
N LEU A 438 12.80 -21.42 -28.99
CA LEU A 438 11.65 -20.50 -28.97
C LEU A 438 11.82 -19.28 -29.88
N LEU A 439 12.95 -19.16 -30.57
CA LEU A 439 13.16 -18.09 -31.54
C LEU A 439 12.05 -18.10 -32.60
N GLN A 440 11.58 -16.90 -32.93
CA GLN A 440 10.58 -16.72 -33.96
C GLN A 440 11.17 -17.09 -35.34
N MET A 441 10.36 -17.72 -36.15
CA MET A 441 10.72 -18.07 -37.51
C MET A 441 10.47 -16.84 -38.40
N ASP A 442 11.54 -16.20 -38.85
CA ASP A 442 11.50 -15.01 -39.71
C ASP A 442 11.76 -15.35 -41.18
N ASP A 443 12.05 -16.62 -41.52
CA ASP A 443 12.25 -17.06 -42.87
C ASP A 443 10.91 -17.07 -43.65
N GLU A 444 10.75 -16.04 -44.49
CA GLU A 444 9.54 -15.82 -45.28
C GLU A 444 9.27 -16.98 -46.27
N ASP A 445 10.33 -17.66 -46.76
CA ASP A 445 10.19 -18.80 -47.66
C ASP A 445 9.69 -20.07 -46.92
N GLU A 446 10.18 -20.31 -45.73
CA GLU A 446 9.73 -21.41 -44.88
C GLU A 446 8.26 -21.18 -44.40
N LEU A 447 7.94 -19.95 -43.94
CA LEU A 447 6.58 -19.56 -43.60
C LEU A 447 5.62 -19.68 -44.78
N ASN A 448 6.04 -19.31 -46.00
CA ASN A 448 5.26 -19.45 -47.19
C ASN A 448 4.89 -20.91 -47.49
N LYS A 449 5.81 -21.85 -47.32
CA LYS A 449 5.54 -23.29 -47.50
C LYS A 449 4.52 -23.79 -46.47
N ILE A 450 4.66 -23.46 -45.21
CA ILE A 450 3.72 -23.84 -44.15
C ILE A 450 2.32 -23.27 -44.46
N VAL A 451 2.26 -21.99 -44.86
CA VAL A 451 1.00 -21.33 -45.19
C VAL A 451 0.30 -22.00 -46.38
N GLU A 452 1.03 -22.39 -47.44
CA GLU A 452 0.50 -23.15 -48.59
C GLU A 452 -0.04 -24.49 -48.17
N GLU A 453 0.75 -25.28 -47.45
CA GLU A 453 0.30 -26.57 -46.94
C GLU A 453 -0.95 -26.48 -46.05
N ILE A 454 -1.07 -25.45 -45.24
CA ILE A 454 -2.27 -25.25 -44.39
C ILE A 454 -3.49 -24.83 -45.21
N ILE A 455 -3.31 -24.01 -46.24
CA ILE A 455 -4.39 -23.65 -47.15
C ILE A 455 -4.89 -24.91 -47.87
N ASP A 456 -3.98 -25.73 -48.41
CA ASP A 456 -4.32 -26.98 -49.15
C ASP A 456 -4.98 -28.01 -48.21
N LYS A 457 -4.52 -28.17 -46.96
CA LYS A 457 -5.13 -29.04 -45.97
C LYS A 457 -6.51 -28.56 -45.49
N ASN A 458 -6.84 -27.26 -45.67
CA ASN A 458 -8.06 -26.63 -45.17
C ASN A 458 -8.83 -25.83 -46.24
N GLU A 459 -8.95 -26.38 -47.46
CA GLU A 459 -9.61 -25.73 -48.62
C GLU A 459 -10.94 -25.11 -48.27
N LYS A 460 -11.80 -25.82 -47.51
CA LYS A 460 -13.10 -25.35 -47.07
C LYS A 460 -13.03 -24.06 -46.25
N SER A 461 -12.03 -23.92 -45.36
CA SER A 461 -11.84 -22.70 -44.54
C SER A 461 -11.29 -21.57 -45.39
N ALA A 462 -10.47 -21.85 -46.39
CA ALA A 462 -9.99 -20.88 -47.34
C ALA A 462 -11.16 -20.32 -48.21
N GLU A 463 -12.06 -21.19 -48.68
CA GLU A 463 -13.29 -20.82 -49.39
C GLU A 463 -14.26 -20.01 -48.50
N ASP A 464 -14.45 -20.43 -47.25
CA ASP A 464 -15.28 -19.69 -46.30
C ASP A 464 -14.75 -18.25 -46.08
N TYR A 465 -13.43 -18.05 -46.05
CA TYR A 465 -12.83 -16.71 -45.98
C TYR A 465 -13.08 -15.92 -47.28
N LYS A 466 -12.91 -16.52 -48.48
CA LYS A 466 -13.25 -15.88 -49.78
C LYS A 466 -14.71 -15.45 -49.81
N ASN A 467 -15.61 -16.21 -49.19
CA ASN A 467 -17.04 -15.92 -49.07
C ASN A 467 -17.37 -14.93 -47.93
N GLY A 468 -16.39 -14.27 -47.34
CA GLY A 468 -16.55 -13.17 -46.36
C GLY A 468 -16.66 -13.58 -44.89
N LYS A 469 -16.41 -14.84 -44.54
CA LYS A 469 -16.39 -15.30 -43.13
C LYS A 469 -15.05 -15.00 -42.49
N SER A 470 -14.92 -13.87 -41.79
CA SER A 470 -13.66 -13.41 -41.15
C SER A 470 -13.11 -14.41 -40.12
N ASN A 471 -13.94 -15.19 -39.43
CA ASN A 471 -13.51 -16.18 -38.45
C ASN A 471 -12.69 -17.33 -39.06
N ALA A 472 -12.89 -17.64 -40.35
CA ALA A 472 -12.14 -18.66 -41.05
C ALA A 472 -10.63 -18.30 -41.17
N LEU A 473 -10.34 -17.00 -41.32
CA LEU A 473 -8.96 -16.54 -41.37
C LEU A 473 -8.23 -16.75 -40.02
N GLN A 474 -8.90 -16.48 -38.91
CA GLN A 474 -8.34 -16.70 -37.56
C GLN A 474 -8.09 -18.20 -37.30
N PHE A 475 -9.00 -19.07 -37.79
CA PHE A 475 -8.77 -20.50 -37.71
C PHE A 475 -7.52 -20.94 -38.50
N LEU A 476 -7.31 -20.45 -39.73
CA LEU A 476 -6.14 -20.74 -40.54
C LEU A 476 -4.85 -20.22 -39.89
N VAL A 477 -4.85 -19.02 -39.30
CA VAL A 477 -3.72 -18.52 -38.49
C VAL A 477 -3.42 -19.50 -37.36
N GLY A 478 -4.45 -19.98 -36.64
CA GLY A 478 -4.29 -20.97 -35.57
C GLY A 478 -3.66 -22.28 -36.05
N GLN A 479 -3.99 -22.76 -37.27
CA GLN A 479 -3.39 -23.96 -37.82
C GLN A 479 -1.92 -23.76 -38.23
N VAL A 480 -1.57 -22.61 -38.82
CA VAL A 480 -0.16 -22.25 -39.12
C VAL A 480 0.65 -22.14 -37.83
N MET A 481 0.08 -21.51 -36.79
CA MET A 481 0.73 -21.41 -35.46
C MET A 481 0.97 -22.79 -34.85
N LYS A 482 0.03 -23.73 -35.01
CA LYS A 482 0.16 -25.10 -34.52
C LYS A 482 1.27 -25.86 -35.26
N GLU A 483 1.30 -25.78 -36.61
CA GLU A 483 2.28 -26.46 -37.45
C GLU A 483 3.70 -25.93 -37.23
N SER A 484 3.83 -24.61 -37.02
CA SER A 484 5.11 -23.98 -36.69
C SER A 484 5.53 -24.14 -35.22
N ASN A 485 4.80 -24.93 -34.41
CA ASN A 485 5.00 -25.06 -32.96
C ASN A 485 5.02 -23.70 -32.23
N GLY A 486 4.20 -22.76 -32.68
CA GLY A 486 4.14 -21.41 -32.11
C GLY A 486 5.26 -20.48 -32.53
N LYS A 487 6.16 -20.88 -33.42
CA LYS A 487 7.33 -20.08 -33.83
C LYS A 487 7.00 -19.03 -34.90
N ALA A 488 5.95 -19.19 -35.68
CA ALA A 488 5.56 -18.23 -36.72
C ALA A 488 5.13 -16.89 -36.12
N ASN A 489 5.45 -15.78 -36.81
CA ASN A 489 4.93 -14.48 -36.43
C ASN A 489 3.45 -14.36 -36.88
N PRO A 490 2.48 -14.22 -35.94
CA PRO A 490 1.04 -14.18 -36.30
C PRO A 490 0.67 -13.06 -37.28
N GLN A 491 1.36 -11.92 -37.20
CA GLN A 491 1.13 -10.78 -38.11
C GLN A 491 1.60 -11.06 -39.53
N LEU A 492 2.78 -11.66 -39.67
CA LEU A 492 3.32 -12.11 -40.97
C LEU A 492 2.42 -13.19 -41.57
N VAL A 493 2.04 -14.20 -40.77
CA VAL A 493 1.13 -15.28 -41.18
C VAL A 493 -0.20 -14.71 -41.67
N LEU A 494 -0.77 -13.75 -40.94
CA LEU A 494 -2.01 -13.07 -41.32
C LEU A 494 -1.86 -12.35 -42.66
N GLY A 495 -0.74 -11.66 -42.86
CA GLY A 495 -0.39 -10.98 -44.12
C GLY A 495 -0.28 -11.95 -45.30
N LEU A 496 0.47 -13.07 -45.10
CA LEU A 496 0.67 -14.09 -46.10
C LEU A 496 -0.63 -14.81 -46.48
N LEU A 497 -1.45 -15.22 -45.48
CA LEU A 497 -2.77 -15.83 -45.74
C LEU A 497 -3.69 -14.89 -46.54
N LYS A 498 -3.79 -13.60 -46.19
CA LYS A 498 -4.56 -12.61 -46.94
C LYS A 498 -4.06 -12.42 -48.35
N LYS A 499 -2.78 -12.54 -48.61
CA LYS A 499 -2.18 -12.39 -49.93
C LYS A 499 -2.39 -13.61 -50.81
N LYS A 500 -2.42 -14.83 -50.23
CA LYS A 500 -2.54 -16.10 -50.96
C LYS A 500 -3.99 -16.56 -51.16
N ILE A 501 -4.90 -16.19 -50.27
CA ILE A 501 -6.31 -16.61 -50.34
C ILE A 501 -7.16 -15.62 -51.19
N LYS A 502 -6.60 -14.57 -51.75
CA LYS A 502 -7.30 -13.62 -52.60
C LYS A 502 -8.00 -14.26 -53.79
#